data_d1f71d9ddef2b58030bb0693006dd5e0
#
_entry.id   d1f71d9ddef2b58030bb0693006dd5e0
#
_cell.length_a   1.000
_cell.length_b   1.000
_cell.length_c   1.000
_cell.angle_alpha   90.00
_cell.angle_beta   90.00
_cell.angle_gamma   90.00
#
_symmetry.space_group_name_H-M   'P 1'
#
loop_
_entity.id
_entity.type
_entity.pdbx_description
1 polymer ?
#
loop_
_entity_poly.entity_id
_entity_poly.type
_entity_poly.pdbx_seq_one_letter_code
_entity_poly.pdbx_strand_id
1 'polypeptide(L)' 'MIRIGHRFMTGQICGTTGNYEFDGYTDATLSPLLVDDEKRIAVNAGKPFPTASIDIKSAYWKFTGWE' A
#
# COMPACT_ATOMS: atom_id res chain seq x y z
N MET A 1 16.29 5.40 6.25
CA MET A 1 15.52 4.53 7.16
C MET A 1 14.02 4.78 7.00
N ILE A 2 13.22 3.72 6.89
CA ILE A 2 11.77 3.86 6.78
C ILE A 2 11.17 4.29 8.12
N ARG A 3 10.12 5.10 8.06
CA ARG A 3 9.40 5.58 9.25
C ARG A 3 7.93 5.24 9.13
N ILE A 4 7.27 5.10 10.28
CA ILE A 4 5.81 4.97 10.32
C ILE A 4 5.19 6.15 9.58
N GLY A 5 4.27 5.87 8.66
CA GLY A 5 3.63 6.90 7.85
C GLY A 5 4.31 7.17 6.52
N HIS A 6 5.47 6.57 6.25
CA HIS A 6 6.12 6.70 4.96
C HIS A 6 5.25 6.09 3.85
N ARG A 7 5.05 6.83 2.76
CA ARG A 7 4.16 6.42 1.68
C ARG A 7 4.92 5.86 0.49
N PHE A 8 4.31 4.86 -0.14
CA PHE A 8 4.82 4.25 -1.36
C PHE A 8 3.66 4.10 -2.35
N MET A 9 3.99 3.89 -3.62
CA MET A 9 3.00 3.71 -4.68
C MET A 9 3.02 2.29 -5.23
N THR A 10 1.89 1.87 -5.78
CA THR A 10 1.81 0.62 -6.55
C THR A 10 2.95 0.56 -7.56
N GLY A 11 3.60 -0.58 -7.63
CA GLY A 11 4.72 -0.81 -8.56
C GLY A 11 6.09 -0.48 -8.01
N GLN A 12 6.19 0.32 -6.95
CA GLN A 12 7.48 0.54 -6.30
C GLN A 12 7.91 -0.73 -5.58
N ILE A 13 9.22 -0.97 -5.55
CA ILE A 13 9.75 -2.14 -4.85
C ILE A 13 9.82 -1.83 -3.36
N CYS A 14 9.24 -2.72 -2.57
CA CYS A 14 9.28 -2.62 -1.12
C CYS A 14 10.71 -2.82 -0.62
N GLY A 15 11.21 -1.89 0.18
CA GLY A 15 12.56 -1.98 0.75
C GLY A 15 12.57 -2.53 2.18
N THR A 16 11.42 -2.64 2.81
CA THR A 16 11.32 -3.05 4.21
C THR A 16 10.12 -3.96 4.41
N THR A 17 10.37 -5.18 4.82
CA THR A 17 9.28 -6.11 5.17
C THR A 17 8.48 -5.54 6.33
N GLY A 18 7.16 -5.47 6.17
CA GLY A 18 6.30 -4.95 7.22
C GLY A 18 4.86 -4.82 6.79
N ASN A 19 4.09 -4.11 7.61
CA ASN A 19 2.67 -3.90 7.37
C ASN A 19 2.44 -2.53 6.74
N TYR A 20 1.54 -2.49 5.77
CA TYR A 20 1.21 -1.28 5.04
C TYR A 20 -0.30 -1.12 4.97
N GLU A 21 -0.74 0.13 4.95
CA GLU A 21 -2.16 0.46 4.91
C GLU A 21 -2.48 1.33 3.70
N PHE A 22 -3.62 1.08 3.09
CA PHE A 22 -4.11 1.86 1.96
C PHE A 22 -4.25 3.34 2.35
N ASP A 23 -3.69 4.22 1.54
CA ASP A 23 -3.67 5.66 1.80
C ASP A 23 -4.17 6.46 0.60
N GLY A 24 -5.13 5.93 -0.12
CA GLY A 24 -5.75 6.61 -1.25
C GLY A 24 -5.29 6.09 -2.61
N TYR A 25 -6.07 6.40 -3.62
CA TYR A 25 -5.70 6.09 -5.01
C TYR A 25 -4.83 7.20 -5.58
N THR A 26 -3.92 6.83 -6.48
CA THR A 26 -3.00 7.80 -7.08
C THR A 26 -3.70 8.80 -8.00
N ASP A 27 -4.89 8.47 -8.49
CA ASP A 27 -5.68 9.35 -9.35
C ASP A 27 -6.62 10.28 -8.55
N ALA A 28 -6.48 10.29 -7.23
CA ALA A 28 -7.26 11.12 -6.32
C ALA A 28 -8.76 10.79 -6.29
N THR A 29 -9.17 9.63 -6.78
CA THR A 29 -10.56 9.19 -6.66
C THR A 29 -10.80 8.52 -5.31
N LEU A 30 -12.06 8.39 -4.93
CA LEU A 30 -12.47 7.72 -3.70
C LEU A 30 -13.14 6.37 -3.97
N SER A 31 -13.23 5.98 -5.21
CA SER A 31 -13.95 4.78 -5.61
C SER A 31 -13.04 3.90 -6.49
N PRO A 32 -13.13 2.58 -6.35
CA PRO A 32 -13.96 1.85 -5.40
C PRO A 32 -13.43 1.95 -3.96
N LEU A 33 -14.34 1.93 -3.00
CA LEU A 33 -13.95 1.88 -1.59
C LEU A 33 -13.48 0.48 -1.23
N LEU A 34 -12.42 0.41 -0.44
CA LEU A 34 -11.91 -0.87 0.05
C LEU A 34 -12.56 -1.23 1.38
N VAL A 35 -12.78 -2.54 1.60
CA VAL A 35 -13.13 -3.03 2.93
C VAL A 35 -11.88 -3.07 3.79
N ASP A 36 -12.04 -3.15 5.12
CA ASP A 36 -10.92 -3.06 6.05
C ASP A 36 -9.85 -4.12 5.78
N ASP A 37 -10.22 -5.33 5.43
CA ASP A 37 -9.27 -6.41 5.13
C ASP A 37 -8.40 -6.10 3.90
N GLU A 38 -8.94 -5.35 2.95
CA GLU A 38 -8.21 -4.95 1.74
C GLU A 38 -7.31 -3.74 1.96
N LYS A 39 -7.55 -2.98 3.03
CA LYS A 39 -6.79 -1.77 3.33
C LYS A 39 -5.45 -2.06 3.99
N ARG A 40 -5.26 -3.26 4.51
CA ARG A 40 -4.04 -3.64 5.21
C ARG A 40 -3.39 -4.82 4.53
N ILE A 41 -2.11 -4.67 4.26
CA ILE A 41 -1.33 -5.72 3.60
C ILE A 41 0.02 -5.87 4.28
N ALA A 42 0.59 -7.06 4.15
CA ALA A 42 1.98 -7.31 4.50
C ALA A 42 2.76 -7.44 3.20
N VAL A 43 3.85 -6.70 3.08
CA VAL A 43 4.70 -6.74 1.88
C VAL A 43 6.12 -7.07 2.29
N ASN A 44 6.72 -8.03 1.60
CA ASN A 44 8.11 -8.42 1.86
C ASN A 44 9.06 -7.56 1.04
N ALA A 45 10.24 -7.31 1.62
CA ALA A 45 11.29 -6.59 0.92
C ALA A 45 11.63 -7.30 -0.39
N GLY A 46 11.77 -6.52 -1.45
CA GLY A 46 12.04 -7.03 -2.79
C GLY A 46 10.80 -7.27 -3.64
N LYS A 47 9.61 -7.16 -3.07
CA LYS A 47 8.36 -7.32 -3.80
C LYS A 47 7.77 -5.97 -4.17
N PRO A 48 7.08 -5.86 -5.31
CA PRO A 48 6.40 -4.61 -5.67
C PRO A 48 5.13 -4.43 -4.84
N PHE A 49 4.79 -3.17 -4.57
CA PHE A 49 3.51 -2.87 -3.94
C PHE A 49 2.35 -3.19 -4.88
N PRO A 50 1.28 -3.84 -4.39
CA PRO A 50 0.18 -4.26 -5.22
C PRO A 50 -0.76 -3.12 -5.58
N THR A 51 -1.64 -3.38 -6.53
CA THR A 51 -2.77 -2.51 -6.81
C THR A 51 -3.82 -2.65 -5.72
N ALA A 52 -4.69 -1.66 -5.58
CA ALA A 52 -5.59 -1.55 -4.44
C ALA A 52 -7.03 -1.94 -4.76
N SER A 53 -7.34 -2.67 -5.73
CA SER A 53 -8.69 -3.18 -5.94
C SER A 53 -8.69 -4.22 -7.03
N ILE A 54 -9.82 -4.92 -7.15
CA ILE A 54 -9.99 -5.87 -8.23
C ILE A 54 -9.97 -5.20 -9.61
N ASP A 55 -10.19 -3.90 -9.67
CA ASP A 55 -10.11 -3.13 -10.92
C ASP A 55 -8.70 -2.65 -11.24
N ILE A 56 -7.73 -3.05 -10.45
CA ILE A 56 -6.31 -2.81 -10.69
C ILE A 56 -6.00 -1.31 -10.74
N LYS A 57 -6.38 -0.59 -9.70
CA LYS A 57 -6.03 0.83 -9.56
C LYS A 57 -4.75 1.00 -8.77
N SER A 58 -3.92 1.91 -9.21
CA SER A 58 -2.72 2.29 -8.46
C SER A 58 -3.12 3.01 -7.18
N ALA A 59 -2.38 2.74 -6.11
CA ALA A 59 -2.70 3.30 -4.80
C ALA A 59 -1.44 3.71 -4.06
N TYR A 60 -1.64 4.51 -3.03
CA TYR A 60 -0.60 4.80 -2.05
C TYR A 60 -0.71 3.81 -0.90
N TRP A 61 0.43 3.34 -0.42
CA TRP A 61 0.53 2.43 0.71
C TRP A 61 1.40 3.08 1.77
N LYS A 62 0.88 3.17 2.98
CA LYS A 62 1.55 3.83 4.09
C LYS A 62 2.12 2.79 5.05
N PHE A 63 3.39 2.90 5.39
CA PHE A 63 4.02 1.99 6.34
C PHE A 63 3.42 2.19 7.73
N THR A 64 2.93 1.10 8.32
CA THR A 64 2.29 1.17 9.64
C THR A 64 3.07 0.43 10.73
N GLY A 65 4.06 -0.36 10.36
CA GLY A 65 4.91 -1.01 11.34
C GLY A 65 5.54 -2.29 10.82
N TRP A 66 6.54 -2.74 11.55
CA TRP A 66 7.17 -4.03 11.28
C TRP A 66 6.29 -5.16 11.80
N GLU A 67 6.42 -6.32 11.17
CA GLU A 67 5.73 -7.51 11.67
C GLU A 67 6.22 -7.92 13.06
#